data_1530964fa0bf7775455f6e06a5e6f4f0
#
_entry.id   1530964fa0bf7775455f6e06a5e6f4f0
#
_cell.length_a   1.000
_cell.length_b   1.000
_cell.length_c   1.000
_cell.angle_alpha   90.00
_cell.angle_beta   90.00
_cell.angle_gamma   90.00
#
_symmetry.space_group_name_H-M   'P 1'
#
loop_
_entity.id
_entity.type
_entity.pdbx_description
1 polymer ?
#
loop_
_entity_poly.entity_id
_entity_poly.type
_entity_poly.pdbx_seq_one_letter_code
_entity_poly.pdbx_strand_id
1 'polypeptide(L)'
;SGLFKSTDGGETWTSIKTNKGFPKGVWGITAIAVAKSNTDKLYALIENKEGGLFVSENAGKTWELVNSDNNIRQRAWYYTKVFVDPADENKVYCPNVNFMVSSDGGKTFFFNSSFRILVDNIFVEYLR
;
A
#
# COMPACT_ATOMS: atom_id res chain seq x y z
N SER A 1 -10.31 4.74 -10.64
CA SER A 1 -9.24 3.73 -10.55
C SER A 1 -9.76 2.42 -10.00
N GLY A 2 -8.98 1.36 -10.10
CA GLY A 2 -9.28 0.05 -9.58
C GLY A 2 -8.03 -0.82 -9.52
N LEU A 3 -8.16 -1.97 -8.90
CA LEU A 3 -7.12 -2.99 -8.85
C LEU A 3 -7.55 -4.21 -9.66
N PHE A 4 -6.59 -4.78 -10.36
CA PHE A 4 -6.79 -5.96 -11.19
C PHE A 4 -5.73 -7.00 -10.85
N LYS A 5 -6.12 -8.26 -10.91
CA LYS A 5 -5.24 -9.40 -10.65
C LYS A 5 -5.21 -10.33 -11.84
N SER A 6 -4.02 -10.77 -12.22
CA SER A 6 -3.79 -11.85 -13.18
C SER A 6 -3.24 -13.07 -12.46
N THR A 7 -3.61 -14.25 -12.91
CA THR A 7 -3.09 -15.54 -12.43
C THR A 7 -2.47 -16.37 -13.57
N ASP A 8 -2.36 -15.79 -14.77
CA ASP A 8 -1.87 -16.44 -15.98
C ASP A 8 -0.74 -15.65 -16.67
N GLY A 9 0.06 -14.95 -15.86
CA GLY A 9 1.22 -14.19 -16.37
C GLY A 9 0.85 -12.91 -17.11
N GLY A 10 -0.35 -12.37 -16.86
CA GLY A 10 -0.81 -11.11 -17.45
C GLY A 10 -1.65 -11.25 -18.72
N GLU A 11 -1.98 -12.48 -19.13
CA GLU A 11 -2.83 -12.69 -20.29
C GLU A 11 -4.28 -12.28 -20.03
N THR A 12 -4.81 -12.60 -18.85
CA THR A 12 -6.14 -12.17 -18.42
C THR A 12 -6.09 -11.43 -17.09
N TRP A 13 -6.99 -10.48 -16.90
CA TRP A 13 -7.05 -9.63 -15.71
C TRP A 13 -8.47 -9.59 -15.15
N THR A 14 -8.60 -9.84 -13.85
CA THR A 14 -9.86 -9.77 -13.12
C THR A 14 -9.85 -8.60 -12.16
N SER A 15 -10.89 -7.78 -12.19
CA SER A 15 -11.04 -6.70 -11.21
C SER A 15 -11.27 -7.27 -9.81
N ILE A 16 -10.49 -6.80 -8.85
CA ILE A 16 -10.63 -7.15 -7.43
C ILE A 16 -11.23 -6.00 -6.61
N LYS A 17 -11.69 -4.95 -7.26
CA LYS A 17 -12.28 -3.77 -6.60
C LYS A 17 -13.47 -4.10 -5.71
N THR A 18 -14.23 -5.14 -6.02
CA THR A 18 -15.41 -5.59 -5.27
C THR A 18 -15.09 -6.63 -4.21
N ASN A 19 -13.82 -7.00 -4.04
CA ASN A 19 -13.45 -7.96 -3.01
C ASN A 19 -13.78 -7.43 -1.62
N LYS A 20 -14.14 -8.36 -0.73
CA LYS A 20 -14.57 -8.03 0.64
C LYS A 20 -13.53 -7.17 1.36
N GLY A 21 -13.98 -6.10 1.98
CA GLY A 21 -13.20 -5.19 2.79
C GLY A 21 -12.80 -3.90 2.09
N PHE A 22 -12.88 -3.83 0.78
CA PHE A 22 -12.59 -2.61 0.03
C PHE A 22 -13.72 -1.58 0.09
N PRO A 23 -13.40 -0.28 0.00
CA PRO A 23 -14.41 0.78 0.00
C PRO A 23 -15.23 0.74 -1.28
N LYS A 24 -16.51 1.05 -1.16
CA LYS A 24 -17.42 1.15 -2.30
C LYS A 24 -17.26 2.48 -3.02
N GLY A 25 -17.84 2.56 -4.22
CA GLY A 25 -17.92 3.78 -4.99
C GLY A 25 -16.67 4.10 -5.80
N VAL A 26 -16.43 5.38 -6.03
CA VAL A 26 -15.33 5.84 -6.87
C VAL A 26 -14.02 5.84 -6.08
N TRP A 27 -12.99 5.28 -6.70
CA TRP A 27 -11.62 5.34 -6.22
C TRP A 27 -10.86 6.39 -7.03
N GLY A 28 -10.13 7.21 -6.34
CA GLY A 28 -9.12 8.08 -6.93
C GLY A 28 -7.82 7.33 -7.17
N ILE A 29 -6.70 7.97 -6.88
CA ILE A 29 -5.38 7.35 -7.04
C ILE A 29 -5.22 6.21 -6.05
N THR A 30 -4.65 5.12 -6.52
CA THR A 30 -4.47 3.89 -5.76
C THR A 30 -3.04 3.37 -5.95
N ALA A 31 -2.40 3.00 -4.86
CA ALA A 31 -1.10 2.34 -4.86
C ALA A 31 -1.21 0.96 -4.23
N ILE A 32 -0.38 0.03 -4.66
CA ILE A 32 -0.32 -1.33 -4.13
C ILE A 32 1.15 -1.74 -3.89
N ALA A 33 1.36 -2.52 -2.84
CA ALA A 33 2.66 -3.13 -2.56
C ALA A 33 2.47 -4.57 -2.08
N VAL A 34 3.36 -5.44 -2.51
CA VAL A 34 3.41 -6.85 -2.10
C VAL A 34 4.62 -7.05 -1.20
N ALA A 35 4.42 -7.70 -0.06
CA ALA A 35 5.52 -8.04 0.83
C ALA A 35 6.37 -9.15 0.21
N LYS A 36 7.66 -8.89 -0.04
CA LYS A 36 8.57 -9.90 -0.61
C LYS A 36 8.81 -11.09 0.32
N SER A 37 8.82 -10.84 1.63
CA SER A 37 9.01 -11.89 2.63
C SER A 37 7.77 -12.78 2.83
N ASN A 38 6.60 -12.30 2.40
CA ASN A 38 5.34 -13.05 2.45
C ASN A 38 4.41 -12.55 1.35
N THR A 39 4.40 -13.20 0.20
CA THR A 39 3.68 -12.77 -0.99
C THR A 39 2.15 -12.86 -0.89
N ASP A 40 1.62 -13.49 0.16
CA ASP A 40 0.19 -13.46 0.47
C ASP A 40 -0.22 -12.14 1.15
N LYS A 41 0.75 -11.40 1.69
CA LYS A 41 0.51 -10.11 2.35
C LYS A 41 0.70 -8.95 1.39
N LEU A 42 -0.36 -8.17 1.23
CA LEU A 42 -0.40 -7.01 0.35
C LEU A 42 -0.95 -5.80 1.09
N TYR A 43 -0.50 -4.64 0.67
CA TYR A 43 -1.02 -3.35 1.12
C TYR A 43 -1.56 -2.56 -0.06
N ALA A 44 -2.72 -1.91 0.12
CA ALA A 44 -3.30 -1.01 -0.86
C ALA A 44 -3.64 0.33 -0.20
N LEU A 45 -3.07 1.40 -0.73
CA LEU A 45 -3.38 2.77 -0.30
C LEU A 45 -4.39 3.35 -1.29
N ILE A 46 -5.61 3.65 -0.83
CA ILE A 46 -6.74 3.99 -1.70
C ILE A 46 -7.29 5.37 -1.34
N GLU A 47 -7.34 6.25 -2.33
CA GLU A 47 -8.04 7.53 -2.24
C GLU A 47 -9.54 7.32 -2.43
N ASN A 48 -10.30 7.46 -1.34
CA ASN A 48 -11.75 7.33 -1.30
C ASN A 48 -12.25 8.01 0.00
N LYS A 49 -13.54 8.32 0.09
CA LYS A 49 -14.14 8.86 1.32
C LYS A 49 -13.91 7.93 2.52
N GLU A 50 -14.03 6.64 2.29
CA GLU A 50 -13.78 5.56 3.26
C GLU A 50 -12.43 4.89 3.00
N GLY A 51 -11.52 5.62 2.38
CA GLY A 51 -10.21 5.13 1.97
C GLY A 51 -9.16 5.21 3.08
N GLY A 52 -7.99 4.72 2.76
CA GLY A 52 -6.85 4.64 3.65
C GLY A 52 -5.91 3.53 3.22
N LEU A 53 -5.18 2.99 4.17
CA LEU A 53 -4.33 1.83 3.97
C LEU A 53 -5.11 0.56 4.32
N PHE A 54 -5.22 -0.31 3.34
CA PHE A 54 -5.83 -1.64 3.46
C PHE A 54 -4.75 -2.70 3.43
N VAL A 55 -4.96 -3.79 4.17
CA VAL A 55 -4.09 -4.96 4.15
C VAL A 55 -4.87 -6.20 3.76
N SER A 56 -4.24 -7.06 2.97
CA SER A 56 -4.69 -8.43 2.71
C SER A 56 -3.65 -9.41 3.22
N GLU A 57 -4.09 -10.47 3.88
CA GLU A 57 -3.24 -11.58 4.34
C GLU A 57 -3.42 -12.84 3.48
N ASN A 58 -4.25 -12.78 2.43
CA ASN A 58 -4.65 -13.93 1.63
C ASN A 58 -4.58 -13.67 0.12
N ALA A 59 -3.51 -13.02 -0.31
CA ALA A 59 -3.23 -12.75 -1.72
C ALA A 59 -4.31 -11.90 -2.43
N GLY A 60 -4.93 -10.97 -1.71
CA GLY A 60 -5.90 -10.03 -2.25
C GLY A 60 -7.33 -10.54 -2.31
N LYS A 61 -7.64 -11.68 -1.69
CA LYS A 61 -9.01 -12.21 -1.66
C LYS A 61 -9.92 -11.38 -0.76
N THR A 62 -9.42 -11.01 0.42
CA THR A 62 -10.12 -10.13 1.36
C THR A 62 -9.18 -9.05 1.89
N TRP A 63 -9.74 -7.94 2.32
CA TRP A 63 -9.01 -6.75 2.73
C TRP A 63 -9.57 -6.18 4.04
N GLU A 64 -8.71 -5.55 4.81
CA GLU A 64 -9.06 -4.86 6.04
C GLU A 64 -8.47 -3.46 6.02
N LEU A 65 -9.28 -2.44 6.37
CA LEU A 65 -8.80 -1.08 6.57
C LEU A 65 -8.03 -1.01 7.89
N VAL A 66 -6.72 -0.78 7.81
CA VAL A 66 -5.86 -0.73 9.00
C VAL A 66 -5.52 0.70 9.43
N ASN A 67 -5.58 1.65 8.51
CA ASN A 67 -5.30 3.05 8.83
C ASN A 67 -6.03 3.99 7.88
N SER A 68 -6.81 4.93 8.43
CA SER A 68 -7.53 5.95 7.67
C SER A 68 -6.97 7.37 7.86
N ASP A 69 -5.80 7.52 8.48
CA ASP A 69 -5.17 8.80 8.74
C ASP A 69 -4.89 9.55 7.42
N ASN A 70 -5.28 10.82 7.37
CA ASN A 70 -5.03 11.66 6.21
C ASN A 70 -3.54 11.97 6.00
N ASN A 71 -2.71 11.86 7.03
CA ASN A 71 -1.27 12.12 6.93
C ASN A 71 -0.56 11.19 5.95
N ILE A 72 -1.07 9.99 5.72
CA ILE A 72 -0.55 9.05 4.74
C ILE A 72 -1.15 9.25 3.34
N ARG A 73 -2.10 10.15 3.17
CA ARG A 73 -2.85 10.40 1.93
C ARG A 73 -2.89 11.86 1.51
N GLN A 74 -2.12 12.75 2.15
CA GLN A 74 -2.08 14.17 1.79
C GLN A 74 -1.61 14.33 0.35
N ARG A 75 -2.23 15.25 -0.38
CA ARG A 75 -1.92 15.51 -1.80
C ARG A 75 -1.87 14.21 -2.62
N ALA A 76 -2.96 13.44 -2.57
CA ALA A 76 -3.07 12.13 -3.18
C ALA A 76 -2.63 12.10 -4.66
N TRP A 77 -2.92 13.16 -5.42
CA TRP A 77 -2.52 13.29 -6.82
C TRP A 77 -1.02 13.33 -7.09
N TYR A 78 -0.17 13.56 -6.05
CA TYR A 78 1.28 13.55 -6.16
C TYR A 78 1.94 12.38 -5.41
N TYR A 79 1.39 12.01 -4.24
CA TYR A 79 2.13 11.24 -3.23
C TYR A 79 1.44 9.94 -2.81
N THR A 80 0.46 9.45 -3.55
CA THR A 80 -0.15 8.16 -3.23
C THR A 80 0.81 7.03 -3.57
N LYS A 81 1.66 6.69 -2.62
CA LYS A 81 2.67 5.64 -2.70
C LYS A 81 2.68 4.82 -1.42
N VAL A 82 2.93 3.53 -1.56
CA VAL A 82 3.15 2.61 -0.45
C VAL A 82 4.25 1.63 -0.82
N PHE A 83 5.14 1.37 0.11
CA PHE A 83 6.22 0.39 -0.05
C PHE A 83 6.29 -0.49 1.19
N VAL A 84 6.71 -1.73 1.02
CA VAL A 84 6.92 -2.69 2.11
C VAL A 84 8.39 -3.04 2.16
N ASP A 85 8.95 -3.11 3.36
CA ASP A 85 10.33 -3.52 3.55
C ASP A 85 10.54 -4.95 3.00
N PRO A 86 11.61 -5.19 2.20
CA PRO A 86 11.83 -6.52 1.62
C PRO A 86 12.05 -7.63 2.64
N ALA A 87 12.53 -7.28 3.84
CA ALA A 87 12.86 -8.23 4.90
C ALA A 87 11.78 -8.31 6.00
N ASP A 88 10.87 -7.35 6.07
CA ASP A 88 9.85 -7.26 7.13
C ASP A 88 8.48 -6.89 6.54
N GLU A 89 7.59 -7.87 6.49
CA GLU A 89 6.23 -7.70 5.96
C GLU A 89 5.35 -6.71 6.74
N ASN A 90 5.72 -6.36 7.96
CA ASN A 90 5.00 -5.40 8.82
C ASN A 90 5.58 -3.98 8.77
N LYS A 91 6.70 -3.79 8.10
CA LYS A 91 7.33 -2.49 7.96
C LYS A 91 6.92 -1.83 6.64
N VAL A 92 6.16 -0.75 6.77
CA VAL A 92 5.50 -0.07 5.64
C VAL A 92 5.94 1.38 5.58
N TYR A 93 6.21 1.84 4.37
CA TYR A 93 6.61 3.22 4.10
C TYR A 93 5.56 3.89 3.23
N CYS A 94 5.10 5.05 3.66
CA CYS A 94 4.22 5.92 2.88
C CYS A 94 4.91 7.27 2.67
N PRO A 95 5.69 7.44 1.59
CA PRO A 95 6.22 8.73 1.23
C PRO A 95 5.08 9.66 0.84
N ASN A 96 4.90 10.69 1.62
CA ASN A 96 3.90 11.71 1.44
C ASN A 96 4.55 13.09 1.67
N VAL A 97 3.78 14.12 2.02
CA VAL A 97 4.35 15.41 2.42
C VAL A 97 5.42 15.19 3.49
N ASN A 98 5.13 14.32 4.45
CA ASN A 98 6.11 13.78 5.38
C ASN A 98 6.38 12.31 5.04
N PHE A 99 7.60 11.87 5.22
CA PHE A 99 7.94 10.46 5.05
C PHE A 99 7.49 9.67 6.27
N MET A 100 6.44 8.89 6.10
CA MET A 100 5.80 8.15 7.17
C MET A 100 6.22 6.69 7.16
N VAL A 101 6.53 6.15 8.33
CA VAL A 101 6.97 4.77 8.54
C VAL A 101 6.08 4.09 9.56
N SER A 102 5.66 2.87 9.26
CA SER A 102 4.99 1.97 10.19
C SER A 102 5.85 0.73 10.44
N SER A 103 5.84 0.23 11.67
CA SER A 103 6.48 -1.05 12.04
C SER A 103 5.47 -2.09 12.53
N ASP A 104 4.19 -1.78 12.49
CA ASP A 104 3.09 -2.60 13.02
C ASP A 104 2.06 -2.98 11.94
N GLY A 105 2.49 -3.13 10.70
CA GLY A 105 1.60 -3.50 9.60
C GLY A 105 0.69 -2.38 9.13
N GLY A 106 1.10 -1.13 9.30
CA GLY A 106 0.35 0.04 8.85
C GLY A 106 -0.68 0.57 9.84
N LYS A 107 -0.78 0.01 11.03
CA LYS A 107 -1.74 0.44 12.05
C LYS A 107 -1.40 1.82 12.60
N THR A 108 -0.13 2.06 12.87
CA THR A 108 0.37 3.37 13.30
C THR A 108 1.56 3.80 12.45
N PHE A 109 1.64 5.10 12.18
CA PHE A 109 2.72 5.72 11.42
C PHE A 109 3.37 6.81 12.22
N PHE A 110 4.67 7.00 12.00
CA PHE A 110 5.43 8.09 12.56
C PHE A 110 6.31 8.75 11.50
N PHE A 111 6.61 10.03 11.69
CA PHE A 111 7.52 10.78 10.84
C PHE A 111 8.95 10.31 11.05
N ASN A 112 9.67 10.04 9.95
CA ASN A 112 11.06 9.65 10.02
C ASN A 112 11.98 10.74 9.45
N SER A 113 12.86 11.29 10.31
CA SER A 113 13.84 12.29 9.92
C SER A 113 15.06 11.71 9.18
N SER A 114 15.26 10.38 9.22
CA SER A 114 16.32 9.67 8.48
C SER A 114 15.92 9.35 7.04
N PHE A 115 15.13 10.20 6.45
CA PHE A 115 14.50 10.09 5.13
C PHE A 115 15.47 9.62 4.03
N ARG A 116 16.66 10.18 3.97
CA ARG A 116 17.61 9.93 2.87
C ARG A 116 18.08 8.47 2.83
N ILE A 117 18.43 7.90 3.97
CA ILE A 117 18.91 6.51 4.07
C ILE A 117 17.81 5.52 3.68
N LEU A 118 16.58 5.77 4.15
CA LEU A 118 15.43 4.92 3.86
C LEU A 118 15.04 4.96 2.38
N VAL A 119 15.08 6.14 1.76
CA VAL A 119 14.79 6.31 0.34
C VAL A 119 15.81 5.56 -0.51
N ASP A 120 17.09 5.65 -0.20
CA ASP A 120 18.15 4.94 -0.93
C ASP A 120 17.94 3.42 -0.84
N ASN A 121 17.63 2.88 0.32
CA ASN A 121 17.36 1.45 0.49
C ASN A 121 16.10 0.99 -0.25
N ILE A 122 15.03 1.75 -0.23
CA ILE A 122 13.78 1.44 -0.93
C ILE A 122 14.00 1.49 -2.45
N PHE A 123 14.67 2.52 -2.96
CA PHE A 123 14.91 2.66 -4.38
C PHE A 123 15.85 1.58 -4.94
N VAL A 124 16.88 1.20 -4.21
CA VAL A 124 17.78 0.10 -4.61
C VAL A 124 17.00 -1.21 -4.78
N GLU A 125 16.10 -1.54 -3.86
CA GLU A 125 15.24 -2.73 -3.97
C GLU A 125 14.21 -2.61 -5.09
N TYR A 126 13.65 -1.44 -5.33
CA TYR A 126 12.66 -1.22 -6.37
C TYR A 126 13.25 -1.32 -7.79
N LEU A 127 14.51 -0.92 -7.97
CA LEU A 127 15.21 -0.95 -9.26
C LEU A 127 15.82 -2.33 -9.59
N ARG A 128 15.86 -3.22 -8.65
CA ARG A 128 16.32 -4.59 -8.87
C ARG A 128 15.18 -5.49 -9.35
#